data_9515ef581afabc4264605d327e9ee5d9
#
_entry.id   9515ef581afabc4264605d327e9ee5d9
#
_cell.length_a   1.000
_cell.length_b   1.000
_cell.length_c   1.000
_cell.angle_alpha   90.00
_cell.angle_beta   90.00
_cell.angle_gamma   90.00
#
_symmetry.space_group_name_H-M   'P 1'
#
loop_
_entity.id
_entity.type
_entity.pdbx_description
1 polymer ?
#
loop_
_entity_poly.entity_id
_entity_poly.type
_entity_poly.pdbx_seq_one_letter_code
_entity_poly.pdbx_strand_id
1 'polypeptide(L)'
;MKEFYDILDVIKDNLRSNPSVTTVTFGNLTDLDLDKTTMYPLSHIYVNNATHNGNVINFEINILCMDIVDINKEEADGDDFYGNDNLHDVLNTQLSTLNSLITSLGRGDLYRDKYQLNGTPVLTPFKERFSNTFAGWEASIVISVKNDITIC
;
A
#
# COMPACT_ATOMS: atom_id res chain seq x y z
N MET A 1 -16.47 15.33 -5.50
CA MET A 1 -16.58 14.01 -6.12
C MET A 1 -16.55 12.93 -5.04
N LYS A 2 -17.70 12.38 -4.79
CA LYS A 2 -17.88 11.41 -3.70
C LYS A 2 -17.05 10.15 -3.89
N GLU A 3 -16.99 9.66 -5.11
CA GLU A 3 -16.31 8.41 -5.48
C GLU A 3 -14.82 8.42 -5.13
N PHE A 4 -14.18 9.58 -5.20
CA PHE A 4 -12.77 9.73 -4.81
C PHE A 4 -12.56 9.43 -3.33
N TYR A 5 -13.40 10.00 -2.47
CA TYR A 5 -13.33 9.74 -1.03
C TYR A 5 -13.71 8.30 -0.70
N ASP A 6 -14.71 7.77 -1.37
CA ASP A 6 -15.19 6.40 -1.15
C ASP A 6 -14.09 5.37 -1.46
N ILE A 7 -13.34 5.54 -2.56
CA ILE A 7 -12.20 4.68 -2.90
C ILE A 7 -11.11 4.74 -1.82
N LEU A 8 -10.73 5.95 -1.42
CA LEU A 8 -9.68 6.12 -0.41
C LEU A 8 -10.10 5.53 0.93
N ASP A 9 -11.36 5.70 1.33
CA ASP A 9 -11.89 5.13 2.55
C ASP A 9 -11.93 3.60 2.50
N VAL A 10 -12.33 3.02 1.38
CA VAL A 10 -12.35 1.56 1.18
C VAL A 10 -10.94 0.98 1.32
N ILE A 11 -9.96 1.58 0.68
CA ILE A 11 -8.56 1.13 0.76
C ILE A 11 -8.04 1.28 2.20
N LYS A 12 -8.27 2.43 2.81
CA LYS A 12 -7.86 2.71 4.19
C LYS A 12 -8.46 1.71 5.17
N ASP A 13 -9.75 1.46 5.08
CA ASP A 13 -10.45 0.55 6.00
C ASP A 13 -9.99 -0.89 5.83
N ASN A 14 -9.73 -1.33 4.60
CA ASN A 14 -9.16 -2.65 4.34
C ASN A 14 -7.77 -2.80 4.94
N LEU A 15 -6.90 -1.80 4.76
CA LEU A 15 -5.57 -1.81 5.36
C LEU A 15 -5.62 -1.78 6.88
N ARG A 16 -6.49 -0.96 7.47
CA ARG A 16 -6.66 -0.88 8.92
C ARG A 16 -7.19 -2.18 9.54
N SER A 17 -7.97 -2.95 8.81
CA SER A 17 -8.49 -4.23 9.27
C SER A 17 -7.42 -5.33 9.31
N ASN A 18 -6.28 -5.11 8.65
CA ASN A 18 -5.18 -6.06 8.66
C ASN A 18 -4.37 -5.93 9.97
N PRO A 19 -4.21 -7.03 10.74
CA PRO A 19 -3.49 -6.95 12.01
C PRO A 19 -2.01 -6.61 11.86
N SER A 20 -1.45 -6.74 10.66
CA SER A 20 -0.06 -6.36 10.36
C SER A 20 0.11 -4.88 10.00
N VAL A 21 -0.92 -4.07 10.13
CA VAL A 21 -0.88 -2.63 9.86
C VAL A 21 -1.19 -1.86 11.14
N THR A 22 -0.30 -0.96 11.53
CA THR A 22 -0.49 -0.10 12.70
C THR A 22 -1.06 1.25 12.30
N THR A 23 -0.53 1.85 11.23
CA THR A 23 -0.91 3.20 10.81
C THR A 23 -1.15 3.23 9.30
N VAL A 24 -2.19 3.94 8.90
CA VAL A 24 -2.47 4.24 7.48
C VAL A 24 -2.43 5.75 7.30
N THR A 25 -1.61 6.19 6.35
CA THR A 25 -1.44 7.61 6.02
C THR A 25 -1.77 7.88 4.56
N PHE A 26 -2.03 9.13 4.25
CA PHE A 26 -2.36 9.57 2.90
C PHE A 26 -1.64 10.88 2.58
N GLY A 27 -1.27 11.06 1.32
CA GLY A 27 -0.70 12.29 0.81
C GLY A 27 0.75 12.14 0.38
N ASN A 28 1.54 13.21 0.54
CA ASN A 28 2.94 13.19 0.14
C ASN A 28 3.80 12.51 1.21
N LEU A 29 4.59 11.53 0.81
CA LEU A 29 5.47 10.80 1.71
C LEU A 29 6.51 11.71 2.41
N THR A 30 6.93 12.79 1.75
CA THR A 30 7.88 13.75 2.33
C THR A 30 7.32 14.54 3.51
N ASP A 31 6.00 14.58 3.66
CA ASP A 31 5.33 15.25 4.78
C ASP A 31 5.26 14.39 6.04
N LEU A 32 5.69 13.13 5.95
CA LEU A 32 5.70 12.20 7.08
C LEU A 32 7.04 12.21 7.80
N ASP A 33 6.97 12.11 9.12
CA ASP A 33 8.14 11.84 9.94
C ASP A 33 8.39 10.32 9.97
N LEU A 34 9.16 9.82 9.02
CA LEU A 34 9.46 8.40 8.88
C LEU A 34 10.36 7.86 10.00
N ASP A 35 10.94 8.72 10.81
CA ASP A 35 11.75 8.32 11.96
C ASP A 35 10.91 7.91 13.18
N LYS A 36 9.63 8.18 13.17
CA LYS A 36 8.70 7.73 14.22
C LYS A 36 8.52 6.23 14.20
N THR A 37 9.17 5.53 15.12
CA THR A 37 9.10 4.06 15.21
C THR A 37 7.73 3.53 15.59
N THR A 38 6.92 4.32 16.31
CA THR A 38 5.61 3.91 16.82
C THR A 38 4.53 3.78 15.75
N MET A 39 4.75 4.34 14.56
CA MET A 39 3.77 4.26 13.47
C MET A 39 3.90 3.02 12.60
N TYR A 40 4.99 2.26 12.74
CA TYR A 40 5.22 1.05 11.94
C TYR A 40 4.54 -0.18 12.55
N PRO A 41 4.11 -1.17 11.77
CA PRO A 41 4.06 -1.19 10.30
C PRO A 41 3.15 -0.09 9.72
N LEU A 42 3.65 0.59 8.70
CA LEU A 42 2.99 1.75 8.08
C LEU A 42 2.50 1.40 6.67
N SER A 43 1.27 1.76 6.38
CA SER A 43 0.75 1.77 5.02
C SER A 43 0.49 3.21 4.58
N HIS A 44 1.02 3.58 3.42
CA HIS A 44 0.88 4.91 2.87
C HIS A 44 0.20 4.88 1.52
N ILE A 45 -0.77 5.75 1.31
CA ILE A 45 -1.56 5.83 0.09
C ILE A 45 -1.31 7.18 -0.56
N TYR A 46 -1.01 7.19 -1.87
CA TYR A 46 -1.02 8.42 -2.63
C TYR A 46 -1.61 8.21 -4.03
N VAL A 47 -2.24 9.24 -4.54
CA VAL A 47 -2.86 9.23 -5.87
C VAL A 47 -1.90 9.89 -6.86
N ASN A 48 -1.49 9.14 -7.89
CA ASN A 48 -0.61 9.66 -8.94
C ASN A 48 -1.35 10.57 -9.90
N ASN A 49 -2.46 10.06 -10.43
CA ASN A 49 -3.27 10.80 -11.39
C ASN A 49 -4.68 10.22 -11.46
N ALA A 50 -5.54 10.93 -12.18
CA ALA A 50 -6.85 10.48 -12.57
C ALA A 50 -7.03 10.71 -14.08
N THR A 51 -7.58 9.73 -14.78
CA THR A 51 -7.85 9.80 -16.21
C THR A 51 -9.36 9.80 -16.44
N HIS A 52 -9.85 10.85 -17.08
CA HIS A 52 -11.25 11.00 -17.42
C HIS A 52 -11.53 10.38 -18.78
N ASN A 53 -12.41 9.38 -18.81
CA ASN A 53 -12.82 8.70 -20.05
C ASN A 53 -14.36 8.70 -20.17
N GLY A 54 -14.94 9.91 -20.24
CA GLY A 54 -16.39 10.08 -20.39
C GLY A 54 -17.19 9.47 -19.23
N ASN A 55 -17.58 8.23 -19.40
CA ASN A 55 -18.43 7.52 -18.43
C ASN A 55 -17.67 6.90 -17.25
N VAL A 56 -16.35 6.91 -17.32
CA VAL A 56 -15.49 6.24 -16.33
C VAL A 56 -14.34 7.17 -15.95
N ILE A 57 -13.99 7.17 -14.66
CA ILE A 57 -12.78 7.80 -14.17
C ILE A 57 -11.87 6.71 -13.64
N ASN A 58 -10.61 6.72 -14.08
CA ASN A 58 -9.59 5.81 -13.62
C ASN A 58 -8.64 6.55 -12.69
N PHE A 59 -8.50 6.05 -11.46
CA PHE A 59 -7.54 6.57 -10.50
C PHE A 59 -6.32 5.66 -10.45
N GLU A 60 -5.15 6.22 -10.71
CA GLU A 60 -3.89 5.53 -10.48
C GLU A 60 -3.42 5.81 -9.06
N ILE A 61 -3.40 4.77 -8.23
CA ILE A 61 -3.13 4.87 -6.80
C ILE A 61 -1.92 4.00 -6.47
N ASN A 62 -0.98 4.58 -5.74
CA ASN A 62 0.16 3.85 -5.20
C ASN A 62 -0.04 3.61 -3.71
N ILE A 63 0.29 2.40 -3.28
CA ILE A 63 0.18 1.98 -1.89
C ILE A 63 1.52 1.39 -1.48
N LEU A 64 2.11 1.98 -0.44
CA LEU A 64 3.34 1.48 0.16
C LEU A 64 2.99 0.80 1.48
N CYS A 65 3.46 -0.42 1.65
CA CYS A 65 3.40 -1.12 2.94
C CYS A 65 4.81 -1.38 3.40
N MET A 66 5.18 -0.85 4.57
CA MET A 66 6.56 -0.86 5.05
C MET A 66 6.64 -1.10 6.55
N ASP A 67 7.76 -1.64 6.97
CA ASP A 67 8.11 -1.82 8.38
C ASP A 67 9.59 -1.61 8.60
N ILE A 68 9.96 -1.44 9.86
CA ILE A 68 11.35 -1.25 10.27
C ILE A 68 12.11 -2.58 10.12
N VAL A 69 13.31 -2.49 9.57
CA VAL A 69 14.23 -3.60 9.46
C VAL A 69 15.34 -3.43 10.49
N ASP A 70 15.50 -4.42 11.36
CA ASP A 70 16.65 -4.52 12.23
C ASP A 70 17.79 -5.16 11.45
N ILE A 71 18.88 -4.42 11.27
CA ILE A 71 20.09 -4.93 10.65
C ILE A 71 21.06 -5.30 11.75
N ASN A 72 21.27 -6.59 11.95
CA ASN A 72 22.33 -7.08 12.79
C ASN A 72 23.66 -7.02 12.01
N LYS A 73 24.69 -6.50 12.63
CA LYS A 73 26.05 -6.45 12.06
C LYS A 73 26.89 -7.66 12.44
N GLU A 74 26.37 -8.51 13.31
CA GLU A 74 27.02 -9.74 13.69
C GLU A 74 26.87 -10.80 12.59
N GLU A 75 27.81 -11.73 12.55
CA GLU A 75 27.78 -12.83 11.61
C GLU A 75 26.60 -13.75 11.93
N ALA A 76 25.79 -14.08 10.94
CA ALA A 76 24.65 -14.96 11.11
C ALA A 76 25.11 -16.41 11.25
N ASP A 77 24.48 -17.16 12.17
CA ASP A 77 24.68 -18.59 12.34
C ASP A 77 23.66 -19.40 11.52
N GLY A 78 24.11 -20.46 10.87
CA GLY A 78 23.24 -21.44 10.21
C GLY A 78 22.57 -20.92 8.95
N ASP A 79 21.24 -20.99 8.91
CA ASP A 79 20.42 -20.65 7.73
C ASP A 79 20.06 -19.17 7.63
N ASP A 80 20.50 -18.34 8.57
CA ASP A 80 20.20 -16.92 8.58
C ASP A 80 21.00 -16.15 7.51
N PHE A 81 20.41 -15.09 6.99
CA PHE A 81 21.08 -14.22 6.05
C PHE A 81 21.93 -13.19 6.78
N TYR A 82 23.22 -13.15 6.46
CA TYR A 82 24.16 -12.22 7.05
C TYR A 82 23.70 -10.76 6.92
N GLY A 83 23.60 -10.07 8.05
CA GLY A 83 23.22 -8.65 8.11
C GLY A 83 21.75 -8.32 7.83
N ASN A 84 20.86 -9.33 7.77
CA ASN A 84 19.44 -9.16 7.43
C ASN A 84 18.54 -9.99 8.33
N ASP A 85 18.57 -9.75 9.62
CA ASP A 85 17.89 -10.61 10.58
C ASP A 85 16.37 -10.74 10.35
N ASN A 86 15.69 -9.65 9.95
CA ASN A 86 14.25 -9.67 9.75
C ASN A 86 13.79 -9.12 8.39
N LEU A 87 14.72 -8.86 7.45
CA LEU A 87 14.35 -8.29 6.15
C LEU A 87 13.37 -9.18 5.40
N HIS A 88 13.60 -10.49 5.38
CA HIS A 88 12.70 -11.44 4.70
C HIS A 88 11.34 -11.48 5.34
N ASP A 89 11.26 -11.44 6.66
CA ASP A 89 10.00 -11.45 7.38
C ASP A 89 9.21 -10.17 7.10
N VAL A 90 9.88 -9.02 7.10
CA VAL A 90 9.27 -7.74 6.75
C VAL A 90 8.74 -7.76 5.31
N LEU A 91 9.54 -8.17 4.35
CA LEU A 91 9.12 -8.26 2.95
C LEU A 91 7.95 -9.21 2.77
N ASN A 92 7.98 -10.37 3.41
CA ASN A 92 6.88 -11.34 3.33
C ASN A 92 5.57 -10.78 3.92
N THR A 93 5.65 -10.16 5.08
CA THR A 93 4.47 -9.60 5.76
C THR A 93 3.85 -8.45 4.97
N GLN A 94 4.66 -7.54 4.46
CA GLN A 94 4.18 -6.40 3.69
C GLN A 94 3.64 -6.82 2.32
N LEU A 95 4.25 -7.80 1.68
CA LEU A 95 3.70 -8.40 0.45
C LEU A 95 2.34 -9.03 0.71
N SER A 96 2.20 -9.77 1.80
CA SER A 96 0.95 -10.40 2.21
C SER A 96 -0.16 -9.36 2.45
N THR A 97 0.17 -8.25 3.06
CA THR A 97 -0.76 -7.13 3.29
C THR A 97 -1.27 -6.56 1.96
N LEU A 98 -0.38 -6.25 1.03
CA LEU A 98 -0.76 -5.76 -0.29
C LEU A 98 -1.53 -6.80 -1.11
N ASN A 99 -1.10 -8.05 -1.07
CA ASN A 99 -1.81 -9.13 -1.77
C ASN A 99 -3.24 -9.30 -1.27
N SER A 100 -3.46 -9.20 0.04
CA SER A 100 -4.78 -9.26 0.64
C SER A 100 -5.68 -8.12 0.15
N LEU A 101 -5.17 -6.89 0.12
CA LEU A 101 -5.90 -5.73 -0.40
C LEU A 101 -6.25 -5.90 -1.88
N ILE A 102 -5.28 -6.26 -2.71
CA ILE A 102 -5.47 -6.39 -4.17
C ILE A 102 -6.47 -7.53 -4.46
N THR A 103 -6.38 -8.63 -3.74
CA THR A 103 -7.33 -9.74 -3.87
C THR A 103 -8.74 -9.31 -3.50
N SER A 104 -8.92 -8.53 -2.44
CA SER A 104 -10.23 -8.00 -2.04
C SER A 104 -10.80 -7.04 -3.08
N LEU A 105 -9.98 -6.22 -3.72
CA LEU A 105 -10.39 -5.33 -4.80
C LEU A 105 -10.75 -6.09 -6.08
N GLY A 106 -10.08 -7.19 -6.37
CA GLY A 106 -10.28 -7.96 -7.60
C GLY A 106 -11.35 -9.04 -7.54
N ARG A 107 -11.55 -9.65 -6.39
CA ARG A 107 -12.43 -10.84 -6.25
C ARG A 107 -13.24 -10.91 -4.96
N GLY A 108 -12.92 -10.05 -4.00
CA GLY A 108 -13.53 -10.07 -2.67
C GLY A 108 -14.72 -9.12 -2.54
N ASP A 109 -15.01 -8.78 -1.29
CA ASP A 109 -16.15 -7.92 -0.96
C ASP A 109 -16.04 -6.52 -1.57
N LEU A 110 -14.84 -5.98 -1.70
CA LEU A 110 -14.62 -4.65 -2.28
C LEU A 110 -14.98 -4.57 -3.77
N TYR A 111 -14.87 -5.68 -4.48
CA TYR A 111 -15.28 -5.76 -5.89
C TYR A 111 -16.78 -5.49 -6.07
N ARG A 112 -17.59 -5.85 -5.10
CA ARG A 112 -19.06 -5.67 -5.15
C ARG A 112 -19.48 -4.22 -4.98
N ASP A 113 -18.61 -3.37 -4.42
CA ASP A 113 -18.91 -1.98 -4.09
C ASP A 113 -18.69 -0.99 -5.26
N LYS A 114 -18.74 -1.49 -6.50
CA LYS A 114 -18.66 -0.69 -7.74
C LYS A 114 -17.26 -0.19 -8.10
N TYR A 115 -16.23 -0.71 -7.48
CA TYR A 115 -14.84 -0.39 -7.81
C TYR A 115 -14.24 -1.53 -8.61
N GLN A 116 -13.73 -1.22 -9.78
CA GLN A 116 -13.13 -2.22 -10.65
C GLN A 116 -11.63 -1.99 -10.73
N LEU A 117 -10.89 -3.02 -10.32
CA LEU A 117 -9.45 -3.04 -10.51
C LEU A 117 -9.14 -3.31 -11.99
N ASN A 118 -8.43 -2.37 -12.62
CA ASN A 118 -8.01 -2.48 -14.02
C ASN A 118 -6.56 -2.94 -14.13
N GLY A 119 -6.30 -3.76 -15.15
CA GLY A 119 -4.96 -4.21 -15.48
C GLY A 119 -4.38 -5.18 -14.45
N THR A 120 -3.08 -5.32 -14.52
CA THR A 120 -2.30 -6.19 -13.62
C THR A 120 -1.47 -5.32 -12.69
N PRO A 121 -1.77 -5.29 -11.38
CA PRO A 121 -0.95 -4.54 -10.44
C PRO A 121 0.49 -5.06 -10.41
N VAL A 122 1.43 -4.12 -10.35
CA VAL A 122 2.85 -4.43 -10.21
C VAL A 122 3.27 -4.08 -8.79
N LEU A 123 3.92 -5.04 -8.13
CA LEU A 123 4.47 -4.86 -6.79
C LEU A 123 5.99 -4.80 -6.87
N THR A 124 6.56 -3.74 -6.32
CA THR A 124 8.01 -3.49 -6.35
C THR A 124 8.54 -3.43 -4.93
N PRO A 125 9.54 -4.24 -4.58
CA PRO A 125 10.16 -4.16 -3.27
C PRO A 125 11.07 -2.93 -3.18
N PHE A 126 11.19 -2.40 -1.97
CA PHE A 126 12.10 -1.31 -1.68
C PHE A 126 12.76 -1.46 -0.30
N LYS A 127 13.90 -0.83 -0.16
CA LYS A 127 14.61 -0.70 1.12
C LYS A 127 15.25 0.67 1.17
N GLU A 128 14.90 1.44 2.19
CA GLU A 128 15.39 2.80 2.39
C GLU A 128 16.15 2.91 3.71
N ARG A 129 17.19 3.73 3.70
CA ARG A 129 17.99 4.05 4.89
C ARG A 129 17.89 5.53 5.18
N PHE A 130 17.25 5.83 6.30
CA PHE A 130 17.31 7.12 6.96
C PHE A 130 17.92 6.91 8.35
N SER A 131 17.47 7.62 9.37
CA SER A 131 17.85 7.33 10.77
C SER A 131 17.44 5.91 11.18
N ASN A 132 16.32 5.43 10.65
CA ASN A 132 15.88 4.04 10.71
C ASN A 132 15.92 3.41 9.31
N THR A 133 16.24 2.13 9.24
CA THR A 133 16.09 1.35 8.01
C THR A 133 14.69 0.77 7.95
N PHE A 134 14.00 0.99 6.85
CA PHE A 134 12.71 0.35 6.60
C PHE A 134 12.68 -0.28 5.20
N ALA A 135 11.85 -1.29 5.06
CA ALA A 135 11.65 -2.00 3.81
C ALA A 135 10.18 -2.35 3.64
N GLY A 136 9.81 -2.66 2.44
CA GLY A 136 8.46 -3.07 2.12
C GLY A 136 8.23 -3.19 0.63
N TRP A 137 6.97 -3.04 0.25
CA TRP A 137 6.53 -3.13 -1.13
C TRP A 137 5.67 -1.94 -1.52
N GLU A 138 5.83 -1.51 -2.74
CA GLU A 138 4.96 -0.53 -3.38
C GLU A 138 4.11 -1.22 -4.44
N ALA A 139 2.80 -1.03 -4.36
CA ALA A 139 1.87 -1.47 -5.39
C ALA A 139 1.35 -0.28 -6.16
N SER A 140 1.36 -0.36 -7.48
CA SER A 140 0.68 0.58 -8.36
C SER A 140 -0.57 -0.08 -8.90
N ILE A 141 -1.73 0.49 -8.60
CA ILE A 141 -3.03 -0.03 -9.01
C ILE A 141 -3.83 1.03 -9.76
N VAL A 142 -4.69 0.59 -10.65
CA VAL A 142 -5.65 1.46 -11.35
C VAL A 142 -7.04 0.99 -10.99
N ILE A 143 -7.84 1.90 -10.42
CA ILE A 143 -9.22 1.63 -10.04
C ILE A 143 -10.15 2.47 -10.93
N SER A 144 -11.07 1.80 -11.60
CA SER A 144 -12.10 2.42 -12.41
C SER A 144 -13.38 2.62 -11.61
N VAL A 145 -13.93 3.80 -11.73
CA VAL A 145 -15.18 4.19 -11.10
C VAL A 145 -16.11 4.78 -12.15
N LYS A 146 -17.38 4.45 -12.06
CA LYS A 146 -18.38 5.05 -12.93
C LYS A 146 -18.52 6.55 -12.64
N ASN A 147 -18.51 7.35 -13.68
CA ASN A 147 -18.77 8.78 -13.56
C ASN A 147 -20.26 9.02 -13.53
N ASP A 148 -20.82 9.27 -12.35
CA ASP A 148 -22.25 9.50 -12.15
C ASP A 148 -22.67 10.99 -12.26
N ILE A 149 -21.76 11.86 -12.67
CA ILE A 149 -22.09 13.27 -12.86
C ILE A 149 -23.00 13.42 -14.08
N THR A 150 -24.22 13.84 -13.85
CA THR A 150 -25.19 14.17 -14.90
C THR A 150 -25.14 15.68 -15.13
N ILE A 151 -24.84 16.05 -16.38
CA ILE A 151 -24.94 17.44 -16.82
C ILE A 151 -26.34 17.63 -17.38
N CYS A 152 -27.12 18.47 -16.74
CA CYS A 152 -28.45 18.87 -17.24
C CYS A 152 -28.34 20.14 -18.05
#